data_96606b640eecf23597c74c1e6c092242
#
_entry.id   96606b640eecf23597c74c1e6c092242
#
_cell.length_a   1.000
_cell.length_b   1.000
_cell.length_c   1.000
_cell.angle_alpha   90.00
_cell.angle_beta   90.00
_cell.angle_gamma   90.00
#
_symmetry.space_group_name_H-M   'P 1'
#
loop_
_entity.id
_entity.type
_entity.pdbx_description
1 polymer ?
#
loop_
_entity_poly.entity_id
_entity_poly.type
_entity_poly.pdbx_seq_one_letter_code
_entity_poly.pdbx_strand_id
1 'polypeptide(L)'
;MLALGSALTGVDAGEAAAVRPKVGSLTGQLLVATDALRDPRFVRTVVYMVRHDAGGAMGLVVNRPIREVPLASVLERLGMDSEEITGEVRVHYGGPVEVNLGFVLHTTDYATQGTRPVKDGIAITSVPEIFRAIGAGAGPRLTLFALGYAGWAPGQLEAEIAGGDWISVPADEELVFDEKSEKKWDRAMARRRIDL
;
A
#
# COMPACT_ATOMS: atom_id res chain seq x y z
N MET A 1 -6.39 -74.30 14.43
CA MET A 1 -5.17 -73.83 15.08
C MET A 1 -5.09 -72.32 14.88
N LEU A 2 -4.98 -71.57 16.00
CA LEU A 2 -5.17 -70.15 16.16
C LEU A 2 -4.32 -69.25 15.23
N ALA A 3 -4.93 -68.17 14.70
CA ALA A 3 -4.21 -66.98 14.23
C ALA A 3 -4.78 -65.78 14.93
N LEU A 4 -3.92 -65.10 15.70
CA LEU A 4 -4.21 -63.87 16.40
C LEU A 4 -4.18 -62.67 15.41
N GLY A 5 -5.25 -61.87 15.42
CA GLY A 5 -5.31 -60.58 14.78
C GLY A 5 -4.69 -59.51 15.66
N SER A 6 -3.75 -58.74 15.12
CA SER A 6 -3.26 -57.49 15.74
C SER A 6 -4.01 -56.32 15.18
N ALA A 7 -4.76 -55.63 16.04
CA ALA A 7 -5.38 -54.36 15.75
C ALA A 7 -4.31 -53.24 15.83
N LEU A 8 -4.06 -52.56 14.71
CA LEU A 8 -3.32 -51.31 14.66
C LEU A 8 -4.30 -50.16 14.85
N THR A 9 -4.24 -49.55 16.01
CA THR A 9 -4.93 -48.28 16.31
C THR A 9 -4.24 -47.16 15.52
N GLY A 10 -4.91 -46.64 14.51
CA GLY A 10 -4.54 -45.41 13.83
C GLY A 10 -4.66 -44.23 14.79
N VAL A 11 -3.54 -43.59 15.06
CA VAL A 11 -3.53 -42.28 15.74
C VAL A 11 -3.86 -41.26 14.65
N ASP A 12 -5.08 -40.75 14.71
CA ASP A 12 -5.54 -39.66 13.88
C ASP A 12 -4.82 -38.38 14.39
N ALA A 13 -3.76 -37.99 13.71
CA ALA A 13 -3.10 -36.71 13.93
C ALA A 13 -3.99 -35.61 13.35
N GLY A 14 -4.97 -35.19 14.13
CA GLY A 14 -5.76 -34.00 13.85
C GLY A 14 -4.82 -32.83 13.73
N GLU A 15 -4.53 -32.46 12.48
CA GLU A 15 -3.87 -31.21 12.12
C GLU A 15 -4.72 -30.07 12.65
N ALA A 16 -4.29 -29.53 13.78
CA ALA A 16 -4.90 -28.33 14.37
C ALA A 16 -4.65 -27.19 13.37
N ALA A 17 -5.62 -26.94 12.50
CA ALA A 17 -5.66 -25.75 11.67
C ALA A 17 -5.57 -24.54 12.62
N ALA A 18 -4.41 -23.90 12.68
CA ALA A 18 -4.21 -22.69 13.43
C ALA A 18 -5.29 -21.69 13.00
N VAL A 19 -6.17 -21.34 13.93
CA VAL A 19 -7.20 -20.32 13.71
C VAL A 19 -6.47 -19.00 13.47
N ARG A 20 -6.29 -18.67 12.19
CA ARG A 20 -5.72 -17.39 11.79
C ARG A 20 -6.68 -16.28 12.24
N PRO A 21 -6.22 -15.27 12.98
CA PRO A 21 -7.08 -14.18 13.36
C PRO A 21 -7.66 -13.56 12.09
N LYS A 22 -8.98 -13.45 12.03
CA LYS A 22 -9.69 -12.85 10.90
C LYS A 22 -9.53 -11.33 11.02
N VAL A 23 -8.41 -10.80 10.52
CA VAL A 23 -8.23 -9.36 10.36
C VAL A 23 -9.25 -8.91 9.30
N GLY A 24 -10.10 -7.94 9.62
CA GLY A 24 -10.99 -7.34 8.63
C GLY A 24 -10.18 -6.69 7.51
N SER A 25 -10.83 -6.36 6.38
CA SER A 25 -10.11 -5.70 5.28
C SER A 25 -9.47 -4.39 5.76
N LEU A 26 -8.19 -4.25 5.47
CA LEU A 26 -7.39 -3.05 5.77
C LEU A 26 -7.39 -2.04 4.60
N THR A 27 -8.14 -2.31 3.52
CA THR A 27 -8.27 -1.40 2.38
C THR A 27 -8.68 -0.01 2.86
N GLY A 28 -7.94 1.01 2.44
CA GLY A 28 -8.15 2.40 2.85
C GLY A 28 -7.60 2.75 4.23
N GLN A 29 -6.82 1.87 4.87
CA GLN A 29 -6.10 2.17 6.11
C GLN A 29 -4.61 2.44 5.83
N LEU A 30 -3.93 3.01 6.81
CA LEU A 30 -2.48 3.06 6.84
C LEU A 30 -1.95 1.86 7.61
N LEU A 31 -0.98 1.19 7.02
CA LEU A 31 -0.15 0.19 7.65
C LEU A 31 1.16 0.85 8.07
N VAL A 32 1.49 0.80 9.35
CA VAL A 32 2.63 1.51 9.93
C VAL A 32 3.63 0.50 10.47
N ALA A 33 4.86 0.57 9.98
CA ALA A 33 5.95 -0.29 10.46
C ALA A 33 6.26 0.02 11.94
N THR A 34 6.34 -1.02 12.76
CA THR A 34 6.76 -0.89 14.16
C THR A 34 8.29 -0.97 14.28
N ASP A 35 8.81 -0.72 15.47
CA ASP A 35 10.25 -0.89 15.75
C ASP A 35 10.67 -2.38 15.78
N ALA A 36 9.72 -3.32 15.79
CA ALA A 36 9.99 -4.75 15.70
C ALA A 36 10.34 -5.19 14.27
N LEU A 37 9.88 -4.45 13.27
CA LEU A 37 10.12 -4.77 11.85
C LEU A 37 11.61 -4.67 11.51
N ARG A 38 12.20 -5.78 11.08
CA ARG A 38 13.64 -5.89 10.82
C ARG A 38 14.04 -5.71 9.36
N ASP A 39 13.07 -5.73 8.43
CA ASP A 39 13.36 -5.53 7.00
C ASP A 39 13.75 -4.06 6.76
N PRO A 40 15.03 -3.78 6.36
CA PRO A 40 15.50 -2.41 6.19
C PRO A 40 14.75 -1.63 5.10
N ARG A 41 14.09 -2.33 4.19
CA ARG A 41 13.26 -1.70 3.14
C ARG A 41 12.02 -1.02 3.72
N PHE A 42 11.58 -1.40 4.92
CA PHE A 42 10.35 -0.93 5.53
C PHE A 42 10.50 -0.29 6.91
N VAL A 43 11.73 -0.10 7.40
CA VAL A 43 11.95 0.63 8.67
C VAL A 43 11.29 2.01 8.62
N ARG A 44 10.45 2.34 9.63
CA ARG A 44 9.69 3.61 9.74
C ARG A 44 8.87 3.92 8.48
N THR A 45 8.31 2.91 7.85
CA THR A 45 7.49 3.05 6.65
C THR A 45 6.01 3.20 7.00
N VAL A 46 5.31 4.02 6.21
CA VAL A 46 3.87 4.16 6.20
C VAL A 46 3.36 3.74 4.83
N VAL A 47 2.46 2.77 4.78
CA VAL A 47 1.87 2.22 3.55
C VAL A 47 0.38 2.51 3.53
N TYR A 48 -0.14 3.13 2.48
CA TYR A 48 -1.57 3.23 2.24
C TYR A 48 -2.07 1.96 1.55
N MET A 49 -3.02 1.27 2.17
CA MET A 49 -3.54 -0.01 1.70
C MET A 49 -4.57 0.18 0.59
N VAL A 50 -4.18 -0.16 -0.62
CA VAL A 50 -5.02 -0.05 -1.83
C VAL A 50 -5.99 -1.23 -1.94
N ARG A 51 -5.54 -2.42 -1.55
CA ARG A 51 -6.34 -3.65 -1.57
C ARG A 51 -5.89 -4.59 -0.45
N HIS A 52 -6.87 -5.21 0.20
CA HIS A 52 -6.65 -6.32 1.13
C HIS A 52 -7.87 -7.25 1.11
N ASP A 53 -7.65 -8.47 0.63
CA ASP A 53 -8.66 -9.52 0.48
C ASP A 53 -8.03 -10.92 0.64
N ALA A 54 -8.82 -11.97 0.42
CA ALA A 54 -8.35 -13.36 0.51
C ALA A 54 -7.23 -13.70 -0.49
N GLY A 55 -7.06 -12.91 -1.56
CA GLY A 55 -5.99 -13.05 -2.55
C GLY A 55 -4.68 -12.38 -2.15
N GLY A 56 -4.63 -11.74 -0.98
CA GLY A 56 -3.47 -11.03 -0.46
C GLY A 56 -3.68 -9.52 -0.35
N ALA A 57 -2.59 -8.76 -0.26
CA ALA A 57 -2.66 -7.33 -0.06
C ALA A 57 -1.72 -6.55 -0.97
N MET A 58 -2.10 -5.31 -1.27
CA MET A 58 -1.31 -4.34 -2.02
C MET A 58 -1.43 -2.97 -1.36
N GLY A 59 -0.30 -2.27 -1.24
CA GLY A 59 -0.28 -0.90 -0.74
C GLY A 59 0.85 -0.09 -1.35
N LEU A 60 0.77 1.22 -1.18
CA LEU A 60 1.80 2.16 -1.62
C LEU A 60 2.47 2.84 -0.43
N VAL A 61 3.79 2.82 -0.40
CA VAL A 61 4.56 3.60 0.57
C VAL A 61 4.33 5.09 0.29
N VAL A 62 3.93 5.84 1.31
CA VAL A 62 3.54 7.26 1.15
C VAL A 62 4.48 8.24 1.85
N ASN A 63 5.53 7.75 2.52
CA ASN A 63 6.45 8.58 3.28
C ASN A 63 7.92 8.49 2.82
N ARG A 64 8.18 8.01 1.59
CA ARG A 64 9.54 7.91 1.04
C ARG A 64 9.69 8.65 -0.27
N PRO A 65 9.85 9.99 -0.25
CA PRO A 65 10.16 10.75 -1.44
C PRO A 65 11.56 10.36 -1.95
N ILE A 66 11.70 10.25 -3.27
CA ILE A 66 12.98 9.98 -3.95
C ILE A 66 13.55 11.28 -4.48
N ARG A 67 12.75 12.00 -5.29
CA ARG A 67 13.15 13.25 -5.95
C ARG A 67 11.93 13.97 -6.54
N GLU A 68 12.13 15.22 -6.89
CA GLU A 68 11.24 15.96 -7.78
C GLU A 68 11.74 15.86 -9.22
N VAL A 69 10.83 15.78 -10.17
CA VAL A 69 11.13 15.73 -11.59
C VAL A 69 10.18 16.62 -12.36
N PRO A 70 10.62 17.27 -13.45
CA PRO A 70 9.73 18.00 -14.34
C PRO A 70 8.61 17.08 -14.85
N LEU A 71 7.38 17.54 -14.81
CA LEU A 71 6.23 16.77 -15.28
C LEU A 71 6.32 16.47 -16.77
N ALA A 72 6.84 17.41 -17.55
CA ALA A 72 7.17 17.20 -18.97
C ALA A 72 8.06 15.96 -19.20
N SER A 73 9.11 15.78 -18.38
CA SER A 73 10.00 14.61 -18.47
C SER A 73 9.30 13.29 -18.15
N VAL A 74 8.26 13.29 -17.32
CA VAL A 74 7.43 12.11 -17.06
C VAL A 74 6.61 11.77 -18.31
N LEU A 75 5.97 12.76 -18.93
CA LEU A 75 5.17 12.59 -20.15
C LEU A 75 6.02 12.09 -21.32
N GLU A 76 7.20 12.69 -21.53
CA GLU A 76 8.15 12.26 -22.58
C GLU A 76 8.53 10.78 -22.44
N ARG A 77 8.84 10.32 -21.22
CA ARG A 77 9.15 8.91 -20.93
C ARG A 77 7.98 7.97 -21.20
N LEU A 78 6.76 8.48 -21.09
CA LEU A 78 5.54 7.74 -21.39
C LEU A 78 5.14 7.83 -22.88
N GLY A 79 5.97 8.51 -23.72
CA GLY A 79 5.71 8.71 -25.14
C GLY A 79 4.55 9.65 -25.43
N MET A 80 4.26 10.55 -24.49
CA MET A 80 3.19 11.54 -24.59
C MET A 80 3.77 12.92 -24.95
N ASP A 81 2.94 13.71 -25.62
CA ASP A 81 3.25 15.11 -25.86
C ASP A 81 3.37 15.88 -24.55
N SER A 82 4.45 16.63 -24.39
CA SER A 82 4.80 17.40 -23.21
C SER A 82 4.87 18.93 -23.50
N GLU A 83 4.53 19.35 -24.73
CA GLU A 83 4.49 20.78 -25.07
C GLU A 83 3.53 21.53 -24.14
N GLU A 84 3.96 22.70 -23.69
CA GLU A 84 3.23 23.58 -22.77
C GLU A 84 3.00 23.02 -21.35
N ILE A 85 3.45 21.80 -21.03
CA ILE A 85 3.34 21.22 -19.70
C ILE A 85 4.45 21.77 -18.80
N THR A 86 4.05 22.40 -17.72
CA THR A 86 4.93 22.98 -16.70
C THR A 86 4.72 22.32 -15.33
N GLY A 87 5.61 22.63 -14.39
CA GLY A 87 5.54 22.13 -13.03
C GLY A 87 6.37 20.87 -12.80
N GLU A 88 6.43 20.47 -11.55
CA GLU A 88 7.20 19.32 -11.07
C GLU A 88 6.28 18.34 -10.35
N VAL A 89 6.67 17.08 -10.33
CA VAL A 89 6.02 16.05 -9.55
C VAL A 89 7.04 15.38 -8.64
N ARG A 90 6.66 15.22 -7.36
CA ARG A 90 7.47 14.49 -6.40
C ARG A 90 7.24 13.00 -6.56
N VAL A 91 8.32 12.28 -6.91
CA VAL A 91 8.31 10.83 -7.07
C VAL A 91 8.63 10.18 -5.73
N HIS A 92 7.80 9.22 -5.33
CA HIS A 92 7.99 8.41 -4.12
C HIS A 92 8.38 6.98 -4.47
N TYR A 93 9.12 6.33 -3.59
CA TYR A 93 9.27 4.88 -3.59
C TYR A 93 7.98 4.25 -3.05
N GLY A 94 7.21 3.60 -3.91
CA GLY A 94 5.94 2.97 -3.55
C GLY A 94 6.09 1.56 -2.97
N GLY A 95 7.21 0.90 -3.26
CA GLY A 95 7.52 -0.44 -2.75
C GLY A 95 8.45 -1.22 -3.68
N PRO A 96 8.86 -2.44 -3.26
CA PRO A 96 9.88 -3.22 -3.96
C PRO A 96 9.36 -4.01 -5.18
N VAL A 97 8.04 -4.09 -5.36
CA VAL A 97 7.43 -4.86 -6.46
C VAL A 97 7.19 -3.94 -7.65
N GLU A 98 7.56 -4.40 -8.85
CA GLU A 98 7.39 -3.67 -10.12
C GLU A 98 7.85 -2.20 -10.04
N VAL A 99 9.09 -1.98 -9.65
CA VAL A 99 9.68 -0.67 -9.34
C VAL A 99 9.63 0.36 -10.48
N ASN A 100 9.33 -0.07 -11.70
CA ASN A 100 9.16 0.80 -12.87
C ASN A 100 7.70 1.15 -13.17
N LEU A 101 6.75 0.53 -12.47
CA LEU A 101 5.33 0.80 -12.65
C LEU A 101 4.92 2.00 -11.80
N GLY A 102 4.29 2.98 -12.44
CA GLY A 102 3.84 4.22 -11.80
C GLY A 102 2.40 4.12 -11.32
N PHE A 103 2.16 4.65 -10.13
CA PHE A 103 0.83 4.80 -9.52
C PHE A 103 0.66 6.23 -9.01
N VAL A 104 -0.52 6.79 -9.19
CA VAL A 104 -0.89 8.07 -8.60
C VAL A 104 -2.03 7.82 -7.62
N LEU A 105 -1.76 8.01 -6.32
CA LEU A 105 -2.83 8.22 -5.33
C LEU A 105 -3.33 9.65 -5.49
N HIS A 106 -4.65 9.86 -5.40
CA HIS A 106 -5.22 11.18 -5.56
C HIS A 106 -6.62 11.28 -4.91
N THR A 107 -7.09 12.50 -4.75
CA THR A 107 -8.45 12.78 -4.28
C THR A 107 -9.49 12.45 -5.36
N THR A 108 -10.69 12.03 -4.94
CA THR A 108 -11.76 11.55 -5.85
C THR A 108 -12.50 12.66 -6.60
N ASP A 109 -12.07 13.92 -6.49
CA ASP A 109 -12.55 15.05 -7.30
C ASP A 109 -12.14 14.98 -8.77
N TYR A 110 -11.29 14.01 -9.12
CA TYR A 110 -10.89 13.66 -10.49
C TYR A 110 -11.11 12.17 -10.75
N ALA A 111 -11.54 11.83 -11.96
CA ALA A 111 -11.62 10.45 -12.42
C ALA A 111 -11.36 10.34 -13.93
N THR A 112 -10.70 9.27 -14.34
CA THR A 112 -10.49 8.88 -15.74
C THR A 112 -10.68 7.37 -15.89
N GLN A 113 -10.62 6.82 -17.13
CA GLN A 113 -10.82 5.40 -17.42
C GLN A 113 -9.76 4.56 -16.70
N GLY A 114 -9.14 4.63 -15.85
CA GLY A 114 -8.18 3.79 -15.09
C GLY A 114 -8.23 4.11 -13.61
N THR A 115 -9.11 5.04 -13.22
CA THR A 115 -9.27 5.42 -11.83
C THR A 115 -10.07 4.36 -11.08
N ARG A 116 -9.53 3.94 -9.95
CA ARG A 116 -10.19 3.03 -9.00
C ARG A 116 -10.33 3.73 -7.66
N PRO A 117 -11.56 4.02 -7.22
CA PRO A 117 -11.79 4.49 -5.85
C PRO A 117 -11.30 3.42 -4.85
N VAL A 118 -10.64 3.86 -3.79
CA VAL A 118 -10.20 2.97 -2.71
C VAL A 118 -11.11 3.14 -1.50
N LYS A 119 -11.01 4.27 -0.80
CA LYS A 119 -11.87 4.57 0.36
C LYS A 119 -11.72 6.05 0.78
N ASP A 120 -12.75 6.58 1.44
CA ASP A 120 -12.74 7.87 2.15
C ASP A 120 -12.14 9.03 1.33
N GLY A 121 -12.60 9.17 0.07
CA GLY A 121 -12.17 10.27 -0.81
C GLY A 121 -10.83 10.06 -1.51
N ILE A 122 -10.20 8.88 -1.37
CA ILE A 122 -8.92 8.55 -2.02
C ILE A 122 -9.13 7.52 -3.13
N ALA A 123 -8.51 7.76 -4.27
CA ALA A 123 -8.47 6.89 -5.44
C ALA A 123 -7.04 6.61 -5.88
N ILE A 124 -6.87 5.60 -6.74
CA ILE A 124 -5.62 5.26 -7.40
C ILE A 124 -5.82 5.24 -8.91
N THR A 125 -4.86 5.79 -9.64
CA THR A 125 -4.80 5.75 -11.11
C THR A 125 -3.40 5.30 -11.55
N SER A 126 -3.35 4.40 -12.52
CA SER A 126 -2.09 3.91 -13.11
C SER A 126 -1.96 4.21 -14.61
N VAL A 127 -2.83 5.03 -15.17
CA VAL A 127 -2.81 5.42 -16.57
C VAL A 127 -2.12 6.78 -16.76
N PRO A 128 -1.35 6.96 -17.86
CA PRO A 128 -0.55 8.16 -18.10
C PRO A 128 -1.34 9.47 -18.22
N GLU A 129 -2.62 9.39 -18.63
CA GLU A 129 -3.48 10.55 -18.87
C GLU A 129 -3.64 11.46 -17.65
N ILE A 130 -3.50 10.91 -16.43
CA ILE A 130 -3.57 11.71 -15.21
C ILE A 130 -2.47 12.76 -15.13
N PHE A 131 -1.26 12.47 -15.65
CA PHE A 131 -0.16 13.43 -15.64
C PHE A 131 -0.42 14.61 -16.57
N ARG A 132 -1.07 14.36 -17.71
CA ARG A 132 -1.50 15.46 -18.61
C ARG A 132 -2.55 16.33 -17.93
N ALA A 133 -3.52 15.74 -17.26
CA ALA A 133 -4.54 16.50 -16.52
C ALA A 133 -3.91 17.35 -15.39
N ILE A 134 -2.94 16.78 -14.65
CA ILE A 134 -2.20 17.50 -13.61
C ILE A 134 -1.45 18.69 -14.23
N GLY A 135 -0.72 18.48 -15.32
CA GLY A 135 0.05 19.54 -16.00
C GLY A 135 -0.82 20.65 -16.60
N ALA A 136 -2.03 20.32 -17.03
CA ALA A 136 -3.01 21.28 -17.52
C ALA A 136 -3.81 21.99 -16.40
N GLY A 137 -3.52 21.71 -15.12
CA GLY A 137 -4.28 22.26 -13.99
C GLY A 137 -5.72 21.75 -13.88
N ALA A 138 -6.06 20.66 -14.59
CA ALA A 138 -7.37 20.02 -14.60
C ALA A 138 -7.35 18.65 -13.87
N GLY A 139 -6.27 18.33 -13.17
CA GLY A 139 -6.11 17.12 -12.39
C GLY A 139 -6.76 17.19 -11.00
N PRO A 140 -6.59 16.13 -10.19
CA PRO A 140 -7.09 16.11 -8.82
C PRO A 140 -6.41 17.15 -7.92
N ARG A 141 -7.12 17.53 -6.87
CA ARG A 141 -6.66 18.55 -5.89
C ARG A 141 -5.38 18.14 -5.15
N LEU A 142 -5.28 16.87 -4.75
CA LEU A 142 -4.11 16.30 -4.09
C LEU A 142 -3.64 15.05 -4.81
N THR A 143 -2.33 14.90 -4.94
CA THR A 143 -1.70 13.77 -5.63
C THR A 143 -0.45 13.30 -4.89
N LEU A 144 -0.16 11.99 -5.02
CA LEU A 144 1.09 11.39 -4.62
C LEU A 144 1.50 10.37 -5.70
N PHE A 145 2.58 10.66 -6.42
CA PHE A 145 3.12 9.75 -7.43
C PHE A 145 4.13 8.80 -6.80
N ALA A 146 3.92 7.49 -7.00
CA ALA A 146 4.78 6.44 -6.48
C ALA A 146 5.22 5.47 -7.59
N LEU A 147 6.45 5.00 -7.51
CA LEU A 147 7.00 3.94 -8.33
C LEU A 147 7.08 2.63 -7.55
N GLY A 148 6.54 1.55 -8.14
CA GLY A 148 6.41 0.25 -7.49
C GLY A 148 5.33 0.23 -6.41
N TYR A 149 5.19 -0.92 -5.77
CA TYR A 149 4.24 -1.13 -4.68
C TYR A 149 4.76 -2.15 -3.65
N ALA A 150 4.16 -2.17 -2.47
CA ALA A 150 4.32 -3.22 -1.48
C ALA A 150 3.22 -4.27 -1.67
N GLY A 151 3.61 -5.54 -1.73
CA GLY A 151 2.69 -6.65 -1.96
C GLY A 151 2.88 -7.75 -0.91
N TRP A 152 1.78 -8.37 -0.51
CA TRP A 152 1.73 -9.50 0.41
C TRP A 152 0.95 -10.64 -0.22
N ALA A 153 1.47 -11.86 -0.12
CA ALA A 153 0.76 -13.08 -0.47
C ALA A 153 -0.42 -13.33 0.49
N PRO A 154 -1.38 -14.20 0.12
CA PRO A 154 -2.48 -14.57 1.00
C PRO A 154 -2.02 -15.01 2.40
N GLY A 155 -2.51 -14.37 3.45
CA GLY A 155 -2.18 -14.66 4.85
C GLY A 155 -0.83 -14.13 5.33
N GLN A 156 0.01 -13.56 4.45
CA GLN A 156 1.31 -13.03 4.83
C GLN A 156 1.16 -11.79 5.71
N LEU A 157 0.33 -10.83 5.29
CA LEU A 157 0.12 -9.59 6.04
C LEU A 157 -0.46 -9.85 7.44
N GLU A 158 -1.41 -10.76 7.53
CA GLU A 158 -2.01 -11.16 8.81
C GLU A 158 -0.96 -11.77 9.76
N ALA A 159 -0.04 -12.58 9.23
CA ALA A 159 1.05 -13.16 10.01
C ALA A 159 2.05 -12.09 10.49
N GLU A 160 2.40 -11.12 9.65
CA GLU A 160 3.29 -10.01 10.01
C GLU A 160 2.64 -9.07 11.05
N ILE A 161 1.33 -8.81 10.95
CA ILE A 161 0.59 -8.04 11.96
C ILE A 161 0.55 -8.81 13.29
N ALA A 162 0.25 -10.10 13.26
CA ALA A 162 0.24 -10.95 14.46
C ALA A 162 1.64 -11.05 15.10
N GLY A 163 2.71 -11.00 14.29
CA GLY A 163 4.10 -10.92 14.72
C GLY A 163 4.50 -9.57 15.30
N GLY A 164 3.66 -8.55 15.14
CA GLY A 164 3.91 -7.19 15.66
C GLY A 164 4.75 -6.32 14.73
N ASP A 165 5.04 -6.74 13.50
CA ASP A 165 5.81 -5.96 12.53
C ASP A 165 5.06 -4.71 12.06
N TRP A 166 3.74 -4.81 11.97
CA TRP A 166 2.85 -3.75 11.50
C TRP A 166 1.72 -3.49 12.46
N ILE A 167 1.28 -2.24 12.49
CA ILE A 167 -0.01 -1.83 13.05
C ILE A 167 -0.84 -1.15 11.96
N SER A 168 -2.17 -1.24 12.06
CA SER A 168 -3.08 -0.49 11.20
C SER A 168 -3.67 0.70 11.95
N VAL A 169 -3.79 1.83 11.26
CA VAL A 169 -4.43 3.04 11.78
C VAL A 169 -5.34 3.66 10.71
N PRO A 170 -6.38 4.42 11.09
CA PRO A 170 -7.21 5.13 10.12
C PRO A 170 -6.39 6.06 9.24
N ALA A 171 -6.67 6.05 7.93
CA ALA A 171 -6.13 7.01 6.97
C ALA A 171 -7.07 8.21 6.85
N ASP A 172 -6.50 9.36 6.49
CA ASP A 172 -7.19 10.53 5.97
C ASP A 172 -6.34 11.23 4.92
N GLU A 173 -6.96 12.10 4.15
CA GLU A 173 -6.27 12.87 3.10
C GLU A 173 -5.09 13.65 3.65
N GLU A 174 -5.24 14.30 4.82
CA GLU A 174 -4.20 15.12 5.41
C GLU A 174 -2.91 14.33 5.65
N LEU A 175 -3.01 13.11 6.20
CA LEU A 175 -1.83 12.29 6.48
C LEU A 175 -1.27 11.63 5.22
N VAL A 176 -2.14 11.16 4.31
CA VAL A 176 -1.70 10.48 3.07
C VAL A 176 -0.95 11.45 2.15
N PHE A 177 -1.46 12.69 1.97
CA PHE A 177 -0.91 13.65 1.02
C PHE A 177 0.01 14.72 1.66
N ASP A 178 0.30 14.65 2.98
CA ASP A 178 1.22 15.59 3.64
C ASP A 178 2.58 15.61 2.92
N GLU A 179 3.05 16.79 2.60
CA GLU A 179 4.38 16.98 1.99
C GLU A 179 5.54 16.70 2.95
N LYS A 180 5.29 16.79 4.27
CA LYS A 180 6.29 16.52 5.33
C LYS A 180 6.43 15.01 5.55
N SER A 181 6.94 14.32 4.55
CA SER A 181 7.04 12.85 4.51
C SER A 181 7.79 12.27 5.72
N GLU A 182 8.79 12.98 6.24
CA GLU A 182 9.59 12.59 7.40
C GLU A 182 8.78 12.51 8.71
N LYS A 183 7.67 13.27 8.80
CA LYS A 183 6.79 13.29 9.98
C LYS A 183 5.62 12.31 9.90
N LYS A 184 5.36 11.75 8.72
CA LYS A 184 4.20 10.86 8.52
C LYS A 184 4.24 9.65 9.45
N TRP A 185 5.40 9.05 9.65
CA TRP A 185 5.51 7.87 10.50
C TRP A 185 5.18 8.21 11.97
N ASP A 186 5.76 9.27 12.53
CA ASP A 186 5.50 9.68 13.91
C ASP A 186 4.03 10.06 14.09
N ARG A 187 3.43 10.77 13.13
CA ARG A 187 2.01 11.14 13.14
C ARG A 187 1.09 9.92 13.04
N ALA A 188 1.43 8.94 12.20
CA ALA A 188 0.69 7.70 12.07
C ALA A 188 0.79 6.86 13.34
N MET A 189 1.98 6.73 13.93
CA MET A 189 2.20 6.04 15.20
C MET A 189 1.41 6.68 16.35
N ALA A 190 1.28 7.99 16.38
CA ALA A 190 0.46 8.68 17.39
C ALA A 190 -1.05 8.37 17.29
N ARG A 191 -1.53 7.85 16.14
CA ARG A 191 -2.92 7.39 15.95
C ARG A 191 -3.16 5.97 16.47
N ARG A 192 -2.12 5.27 16.89
CA ARG A 192 -2.28 3.98 17.53
C ARG A 192 -3.21 4.15 18.73
N ARG A 193 -4.40 3.58 18.65
CA ARG A 193 -5.29 3.50 19.82
C ARG A 193 -4.62 2.64 20.86
N ILE A 194 -4.37 3.21 22.01
CA ILE A 194 -4.13 2.45 23.23
C ILE A 194 -5.53 1.97 23.63
N ASP A 195 -5.89 0.76 23.21
CA ASP A 195 -7.05 0.08 23.78
C ASP A 195 -6.67 -0.22 25.25
N LEU A 196 -7.20 0.62 26.16
CA LEU A 196 -7.11 0.46 27.60
C LEU A 196 -8.21 -0.52 28.05
#